data_71129f4b8bde72cd0ae323c7a05dd195
#
_entry.id   71129f4b8bde72cd0ae323c7a05dd195
#
_cell.length_a   1.000
_cell.length_b   1.000
_cell.length_c   1.000
_cell.angle_alpha   90.00
_cell.angle_beta   90.00
_cell.angle_gamma   90.00
#
_symmetry.space_group_name_H-M   'P 1'
#
loop_
_entity.id
_entity.type
_entity.pdbx_description
1 polymer ?
#
loop_
_entity_poly.entity_id
_entity_poly.type
_entity_poly.pdbx_seq_one_letter_code
_entity_poly.pdbx_strand_id
1 'polypeptide(L)'
;MRFDYIEQGDCLELMRRLPDACVDVCITSPPYFNLRDYGVDGQLGAERDLDAYISNLLAVFSEVYRVLKDGGSCWVNIDDVYSEQSLQCIPDRFKIRMVESGWLCRNEIIWHKPNAMPSSAKTRFNGDFEKMFFFTKKKKYLFHTQYEPLKSAPPKTEKVSKKTAGKYASTEQEASVRQGMTKRRGEKIILVRKNLPSQEEFVNFLRSKTTLDAIVENSALKRSKVEHWFRRDQSGFAYPSVEDWNAIKWLLDDWSEEFKEIDRKMIDVTLETDDILKNVHKGRIKRAVWSINTKPFKGYHYAAYPEELVRIPILACTSEGGVVLDPFSGSGTTAVVAKKLKRHYIGMDLNEDYVNLARRRLSEIEVDRE
;
A
#
# COMPACT_ATOMS: atom_id res chain seq x y z
N MET A 1 -4.38 28.72 1.27
CA MET A 1 -5.25 27.62 1.71
C MET A 1 -4.63 27.00 2.92
N ARG A 2 -5.43 26.58 3.91
CA ARG A 2 -4.93 25.89 5.11
C ARG A 2 -4.85 24.39 4.81
N PHE A 3 -3.76 23.74 5.27
CA PHE A 3 -3.54 22.29 5.22
C PHE A 3 -3.24 21.76 6.63
N ASP A 4 -3.05 20.47 6.73
CA ASP A 4 -2.63 19.76 7.94
C ASP A 4 -3.65 19.86 9.07
N TYR A 5 -4.91 19.57 8.75
CA TYR A 5 -5.99 19.55 9.72
C TYR A 5 -6.97 18.40 9.50
N ILE A 6 -7.67 18.06 10.58
CA ILE A 6 -8.86 17.22 10.55
C ILE A 6 -10.00 18.03 11.16
N GLU A 7 -11.11 18.16 10.43
CA GLU A 7 -12.26 18.96 10.80
C GLU A 7 -13.48 18.07 11.03
N GLN A 8 -14.23 18.40 12.11
CA GLN A 8 -15.49 17.76 12.39
C GLN A 8 -16.60 18.38 11.55
N GLY A 9 -17.42 17.53 10.96
CA GLY A 9 -18.62 17.96 10.24
C GLY A 9 -18.96 17.07 9.05
N ASP A 10 -20.05 17.41 8.39
CA ASP A 10 -20.47 16.75 7.15
C ASP A 10 -19.45 17.00 6.04
N CYS A 11 -18.98 15.92 5.43
CA CYS A 11 -17.89 15.98 4.45
C CYS A 11 -18.30 16.76 3.17
N LEU A 12 -19.56 16.72 2.76
CA LEU A 12 -20.06 17.51 1.63
C LEU A 12 -20.01 19.01 1.93
N GLU A 13 -20.49 19.41 3.11
CA GLU A 13 -20.47 20.82 3.53
C GLU A 13 -19.05 21.33 3.68
N LEU A 14 -18.16 20.51 4.26
CA LEU A 14 -16.75 20.88 4.45
C LEU A 14 -16.01 20.97 3.11
N MET A 15 -16.21 20.02 2.20
CA MET A 15 -15.57 20.05 0.87
C MET A 15 -16.02 21.23 0.03
N ARG A 16 -17.29 21.69 0.14
CA ARG A 16 -17.78 22.89 -0.56
C ARG A 16 -17.01 24.17 -0.22
N ARG A 17 -16.34 24.20 0.94
CA ARG A 17 -15.46 25.31 1.35
C ARG A 17 -14.07 25.25 0.72
N LEU A 18 -13.71 24.11 0.14
CA LEU A 18 -12.44 23.93 -0.53
C LEU A 18 -12.49 24.50 -1.96
N PRO A 19 -11.42 25.14 -2.44
CA PRO A 19 -11.30 25.55 -3.83
C PRO A 19 -11.33 24.36 -4.80
N ASP A 20 -11.67 24.61 -6.04
CA ASP A 20 -11.52 23.65 -7.12
C ASP A 20 -10.04 23.29 -7.32
N ALA A 21 -9.78 22.06 -7.73
CA ALA A 21 -8.45 21.59 -8.15
C ALA A 21 -7.32 21.86 -7.14
N CYS A 22 -7.58 21.67 -5.84
CA CYS A 22 -6.63 21.95 -4.76
C CYS A 22 -5.98 20.69 -4.16
N VAL A 23 -6.51 19.49 -4.45
CA VAL A 23 -6.09 18.19 -3.88
C VAL A 23 -5.38 17.36 -4.93
N ASP A 24 -4.29 16.69 -4.56
CA ASP A 24 -3.55 15.79 -5.45
C ASP A 24 -4.12 14.38 -5.47
N VAL A 25 -4.50 13.86 -4.30
CA VAL A 25 -5.10 12.52 -4.16
C VAL A 25 -6.15 12.49 -3.07
N CYS A 26 -7.25 11.80 -3.33
CA CYS A 26 -8.20 11.37 -2.31
C CYS A 26 -7.98 9.89 -2.02
N ILE A 27 -7.88 9.51 -0.74
CA ILE A 27 -7.77 8.12 -0.30
C ILE A 27 -8.69 7.93 0.88
N THR A 28 -9.67 7.04 0.74
CA THR A 28 -10.72 6.94 1.73
C THR A 28 -11.38 5.56 1.78
N SER A 29 -12.06 5.29 2.87
CA SER A 29 -13.00 4.18 3.02
C SER A 29 -14.31 4.75 3.58
N PRO A 30 -15.35 4.87 2.75
CA PRO A 30 -16.63 5.40 3.23
C PRO A 30 -17.28 4.46 4.23
N PRO A 31 -18.20 4.93 5.07
CA PRO A 31 -19.02 4.06 5.90
C PRO A 31 -19.73 2.99 5.07
N TYR A 32 -19.67 1.73 5.50
CA TYR A 32 -20.27 0.61 4.76
C TYR A 32 -21.77 0.51 5.05
N PHE A 33 -22.52 0.13 4.03
CA PHE A 33 -23.98 0.06 4.08
C PHE A 33 -24.46 -0.94 5.15
N ASN A 34 -25.29 -0.47 6.07
CA ASN A 34 -25.90 -1.25 7.16
C ASN A 34 -24.92 -2.09 8.00
N LEU A 35 -23.63 -1.75 7.96
CA LEU A 35 -22.64 -2.51 8.72
C LEU A 35 -22.43 -1.95 10.13
N ARG A 36 -22.55 -0.64 10.31
CA ARG A 36 -22.29 0.03 11.59
C ARG A 36 -23.18 1.25 11.81
N ASP A 37 -23.61 1.37 13.04
CA ASP A 37 -24.13 2.62 13.56
C ASP A 37 -22.98 3.38 14.24
N TYR A 38 -22.68 4.57 13.74
CA TYR A 38 -21.68 5.47 14.32
C TYR A 38 -22.28 6.43 15.35
N GLY A 39 -23.60 6.33 15.61
CA GLY A 39 -24.30 7.09 16.62
C GLY A 39 -24.41 8.59 16.32
N VAL A 40 -24.37 8.97 15.06
CA VAL A 40 -24.43 10.37 14.61
C VAL A 40 -25.52 10.53 13.57
N ASP A 41 -26.41 11.51 13.76
CA ASP A 41 -27.46 11.83 12.81
C ASP A 41 -26.87 12.25 11.46
N GLY A 42 -27.45 11.77 10.36
CA GLY A 42 -26.99 12.07 9.00
C GLY A 42 -25.80 11.23 8.52
N GLN A 43 -25.40 10.21 9.29
CA GLN A 43 -24.33 9.30 8.86
C GLN A 43 -24.70 8.58 7.54
N LEU A 44 -23.72 8.45 6.65
CA LEU A 44 -23.81 7.56 5.51
C LEU A 44 -23.74 6.09 5.96
N GLY A 45 -24.38 5.20 5.19
CA GLY A 45 -24.45 3.78 5.49
C GLY A 45 -25.65 3.36 6.34
N ALA A 46 -26.52 4.30 6.75
CA ALA A 46 -27.76 4.06 7.48
C ALA A 46 -29.02 4.28 6.61
N GLU A 47 -28.86 4.39 5.31
CA GLU A 47 -29.95 4.59 4.37
C GLU A 47 -30.90 3.39 4.35
N ARG A 48 -32.17 3.65 3.98
CA ARG A 48 -33.21 2.61 3.93
C ARG A 48 -32.97 1.57 2.83
N ASP A 49 -32.39 2.03 1.72
CA ASP A 49 -32.12 1.17 0.57
C ASP A 49 -30.74 1.45 -0.03
N LEU A 50 -30.26 0.49 -0.78
CA LEU A 50 -28.93 0.50 -1.37
C LEU A 50 -28.74 1.58 -2.44
N ASP A 51 -29.80 1.90 -3.21
CA ASP A 51 -29.71 2.90 -4.28
C ASP A 51 -29.59 4.31 -3.70
N ALA A 52 -30.25 4.58 -2.57
CA ALA A 52 -30.09 5.81 -1.81
C ALA A 52 -28.65 5.94 -1.28
N TYR A 53 -28.12 4.87 -0.69
CA TYR A 53 -26.72 4.84 -0.23
C TYR A 53 -25.72 5.12 -1.35
N ILE A 54 -25.83 4.43 -2.47
CA ILE A 54 -24.95 4.65 -3.63
C ILE A 54 -25.09 6.10 -4.14
N SER A 55 -26.31 6.62 -4.20
CA SER A 55 -26.56 8.01 -4.66
C SER A 55 -25.91 9.04 -3.73
N ASN A 56 -26.00 8.85 -2.42
CA ASN A 56 -25.35 9.70 -1.44
C ASN A 56 -23.82 9.63 -1.55
N LEU A 57 -23.25 8.44 -1.74
CA LEU A 57 -21.82 8.31 -2.01
C LEU A 57 -21.40 9.06 -3.26
N LEU A 58 -22.16 8.95 -4.36
CA LEU A 58 -21.86 9.67 -5.60
C LEU A 58 -21.89 11.18 -5.43
N ALA A 59 -22.77 11.72 -4.58
CA ALA A 59 -22.77 13.14 -4.24
C ALA A 59 -21.44 13.56 -3.58
N VAL A 60 -20.94 12.76 -2.63
CA VAL A 60 -19.61 13.00 -2.01
C VAL A 60 -18.50 12.94 -3.06
N PHE A 61 -18.49 11.91 -3.90
CA PHE A 61 -17.44 11.76 -4.91
C PHE A 61 -17.55 12.76 -6.08
N SER A 62 -18.70 13.41 -6.28
CA SER A 62 -18.82 14.58 -7.15
C SER A 62 -18.03 15.77 -6.60
N GLU A 63 -18.11 16.04 -5.30
CA GLU A 63 -17.30 17.06 -4.65
C GLU A 63 -15.81 16.70 -4.64
N VAL A 64 -15.49 15.43 -4.39
CA VAL A 64 -14.10 14.93 -4.54
C VAL A 64 -13.59 15.20 -5.97
N TYR A 65 -14.42 14.94 -6.98
CA TYR A 65 -14.07 15.23 -8.38
C TYR A 65 -13.77 16.72 -8.60
N ARG A 66 -14.55 17.63 -8.03
CA ARG A 66 -14.36 19.07 -8.14
C ARG A 66 -13.04 19.52 -7.50
N VAL A 67 -12.78 19.09 -6.27
CA VAL A 67 -11.58 19.53 -5.52
C VAL A 67 -10.29 18.87 -5.97
N LEU A 68 -10.34 17.71 -6.66
CA LEU A 68 -9.16 17.07 -7.24
C LEU A 68 -8.60 17.88 -8.41
N LYS A 69 -7.27 18.00 -8.45
CA LYS A 69 -6.53 18.50 -9.62
C LYS A 69 -6.79 17.65 -10.86
N ASP A 70 -6.58 18.17 -12.04
CA ASP A 70 -6.77 17.40 -13.30
C ASP A 70 -5.89 16.16 -13.37
N GLY A 71 -4.66 16.21 -12.85
CA GLY A 71 -3.77 15.08 -12.73
C GLY A 71 -3.96 14.24 -11.45
N GLY A 72 -4.98 14.58 -10.66
CA GLY A 72 -5.24 13.91 -9.39
C GLY A 72 -5.95 12.56 -9.53
N SER A 73 -5.97 11.82 -8.43
CA SER A 73 -6.58 10.49 -8.37
C SER A 73 -7.40 10.27 -7.11
N CYS A 74 -8.33 9.31 -7.18
CA CYS A 74 -9.18 8.92 -6.07
C CYS A 74 -9.07 7.41 -5.83
N TRP A 75 -8.85 7.04 -4.57
CA TRP A 75 -8.71 5.67 -4.13
C TRP A 75 -9.76 5.35 -3.07
N VAL A 76 -10.61 4.39 -3.35
CA VAL A 76 -11.74 4.06 -2.49
C VAL A 76 -11.70 2.61 -2.09
N ASN A 77 -11.50 2.36 -0.80
CA ASN A 77 -11.62 1.03 -0.22
C ASN A 77 -13.08 0.83 0.23
N ILE A 78 -13.72 -0.20 -0.27
CA ILE A 78 -15.12 -0.50 0.03
C ILE A 78 -15.34 -2.01 0.03
N ASP A 79 -16.08 -2.49 1.02
CA ASP A 79 -16.43 -3.90 1.15
C ASP A 79 -17.91 -4.15 0.86
N ASP A 80 -18.25 -5.40 0.67
CA ASP A 80 -19.63 -5.86 0.41
C ASP A 80 -20.27 -6.39 1.69
N VAL A 81 -21.58 -6.41 1.71
CA VAL A 81 -22.35 -6.99 2.81
C VAL A 81 -23.28 -8.08 2.31
N TYR A 82 -23.63 -8.99 3.21
CA TYR A 82 -24.65 -9.99 2.97
C TYR A 82 -25.97 -9.51 3.53
N SER A 83 -27.02 -9.56 2.71
CA SER A 83 -28.41 -9.42 3.12
C SER A 83 -29.21 -10.59 2.55
N GLU A 84 -30.08 -11.20 3.35
CA GLU A 84 -30.88 -12.36 2.95
C GLU A 84 -30.06 -13.48 2.28
N GLN A 85 -28.88 -13.77 2.83
CA GLN A 85 -27.92 -14.77 2.33
C GLN A 85 -27.31 -14.45 0.95
N SER A 86 -27.51 -13.24 0.42
CA SER A 86 -26.96 -12.79 -0.86
C SER A 86 -26.00 -11.63 -0.68
N LEU A 87 -24.88 -11.63 -1.41
CA LEU A 87 -24.02 -10.45 -1.56
C LEU A 87 -24.79 -9.35 -2.27
N GLN A 88 -24.70 -8.14 -1.76
CA GLN A 88 -25.40 -6.98 -2.31
C GLN A 88 -24.67 -6.35 -3.50
N CYS A 89 -23.45 -6.78 -3.82
CA CYS A 89 -22.61 -6.30 -4.91
C CYS A 89 -22.31 -4.79 -4.80
N ILE A 90 -22.20 -4.28 -3.58
CA ILE A 90 -22.01 -2.85 -3.31
C ILE A 90 -20.77 -2.28 -3.99
N PRO A 91 -19.58 -2.90 -3.89
CA PRO A 91 -18.39 -2.38 -4.56
C PRO A 91 -18.56 -2.29 -6.08
N ASP A 92 -19.22 -3.28 -6.69
CA ASP A 92 -19.40 -3.30 -8.15
C ASP A 92 -20.43 -2.28 -8.60
N ARG A 93 -21.54 -2.11 -7.89
CA ARG A 93 -22.54 -1.07 -8.14
C ARG A 93 -21.90 0.32 -8.02
N PHE A 94 -21.15 0.57 -6.95
CA PHE A 94 -20.43 1.82 -6.77
C PHE A 94 -19.45 2.09 -7.91
N LYS A 95 -18.61 1.13 -8.27
CA LYS A 95 -17.65 1.24 -9.37
C LYS A 95 -18.32 1.60 -10.69
N ILE A 96 -19.43 0.92 -11.05
CA ILE A 96 -20.16 1.18 -12.29
C ILE A 96 -20.71 2.61 -12.28
N ARG A 97 -21.36 3.03 -11.20
CA ARG A 97 -21.94 4.37 -11.06
C ARG A 97 -20.87 5.47 -11.09
N MET A 98 -19.70 5.23 -10.50
CA MET A 98 -18.56 6.16 -10.60
C MET A 98 -18.12 6.33 -12.05
N VAL A 99 -18.02 5.26 -12.82
CA VAL A 99 -17.64 5.32 -14.25
C VAL A 99 -18.72 6.06 -15.06
N GLU A 100 -19.99 5.77 -14.82
CA GLU A 100 -21.11 6.46 -15.46
C GLU A 100 -21.13 7.97 -15.16
N SER A 101 -20.67 8.36 -13.96
CA SER A 101 -20.55 9.78 -13.56
C SER A 101 -19.27 10.48 -14.08
N GLY A 102 -18.48 9.81 -14.94
CA GLY A 102 -17.36 10.41 -15.67
C GLY A 102 -15.97 10.10 -15.09
N TRP A 103 -15.85 9.31 -14.04
CA TRP A 103 -14.58 8.84 -13.55
C TRP A 103 -13.95 7.78 -14.47
N LEU A 104 -12.63 7.78 -14.58
CA LEU A 104 -11.88 6.72 -15.26
C LEU A 104 -11.39 5.71 -14.25
N CYS A 105 -11.99 4.53 -14.22
CA CYS A 105 -11.51 3.42 -13.38
C CYS A 105 -10.22 2.84 -13.98
N ARG A 106 -9.10 2.99 -13.26
CA ARG A 106 -7.77 2.56 -13.72
C ARG A 106 -7.45 1.15 -13.26
N ASN A 107 -7.80 0.82 -12.02
CA ASN A 107 -7.62 -0.52 -11.44
C ASN A 107 -8.71 -0.85 -10.43
N GLU A 108 -9.00 -2.12 -10.34
CA GLU A 108 -9.60 -2.77 -9.20
C GLU A 108 -8.50 -3.56 -8.49
N ILE A 109 -8.25 -3.22 -7.23
CA ILE A 109 -7.23 -3.82 -6.39
C ILE A 109 -7.94 -4.70 -5.36
N ILE A 110 -7.45 -5.92 -5.20
CA ILE A 110 -7.88 -6.82 -4.14
C ILE A 110 -6.93 -6.65 -2.95
N TRP A 111 -7.44 -6.10 -1.87
CA TRP A 111 -6.74 -6.15 -0.59
C TRP A 111 -7.03 -7.48 0.09
N HIS A 112 -6.14 -8.44 -0.10
CA HIS A 112 -6.17 -9.73 0.57
C HIS A 112 -5.66 -9.57 2.00
N LYS A 113 -6.41 -10.11 2.97
CA LYS A 113 -6.16 -10.06 4.41
C LYS A 113 -5.69 -11.44 4.89
N PRO A 114 -4.39 -11.76 4.90
CA PRO A 114 -3.91 -13.11 5.27
C PRO A 114 -4.31 -13.56 6.67
N ASN A 115 -4.61 -12.59 7.54
CA ASN A 115 -5.04 -12.80 8.92
C ASN A 115 -6.52 -12.46 9.15
N ALA A 116 -7.36 -12.59 8.11
CA ALA A 116 -8.81 -12.39 8.25
C ALA A 116 -9.39 -13.32 9.31
N MET A 117 -10.32 -12.81 10.10
CA MET A 117 -11.04 -13.65 11.08
C MET A 117 -11.91 -14.65 10.35
N PRO A 118 -11.91 -15.94 10.76
CA PRO A 118 -12.77 -16.94 10.15
C PRO A 118 -14.25 -16.60 10.39
N SER A 119 -15.05 -16.82 9.36
CA SER A 119 -16.51 -16.72 9.46
C SER A 119 -17.10 -18.03 10.01
N SER A 120 -18.20 -17.92 10.74
CA SER A 120 -19.00 -19.10 11.15
C SER A 120 -19.84 -19.71 10.03
N ALA A 121 -19.89 -19.12 8.85
CA ALA A 121 -20.67 -19.58 7.71
C ALA A 121 -20.16 -20.91 7.18
N LYS A 122 -21.02 -21.94 7.12
CA LYS A 122 -20.68 -23.30 6.66
C LYS A 122 -21.05 -23.56 5.21
N THR A 123 -21.82 -22.69 4.58
CA THR A 123 -22.39 -22.87 3.24
C THR A 123 -21.77 -21.99 2.17
N ARG A 124 -20.72 -21.23 2.51
CA ARG A 124 -19.96 -20.38 1.59
C ARG A 124 -18.51 -20.28 2.04
N PHE A 125 -17.65 -19.82 1.14
CA PHE A 125 -16.25 -19.52 1.48
C PHE A 125 -16.15 -18.25 2.35
N ASN A 126 -15.11 -18.17 3.17
CA ASN A 126 -14.79 -16.96 3.93
C ASN A 126 -14.32 -15.86 3.00
N GLY A 127 -14.85 -14.66 3.19
CA GLY A 127 -14.30 -13.46 2.60
C GLY A 127 -13.03 -13.05 3.38
N ASP A 128 -11.91 -13.01 2.69
CA ASP A 128 -10.62 -12.63 3.22
C ASP A 128 -10.00 -11.46 2.46
N PHE A 129 -10.82 -10.71 1.75
CA PHE A 129 -10.40 -9.55 0.96
C PHE A 129 -11.44 -8.45 0.96
N GLU A 130 -10.99 -7.24 0.66
CA GLU A 130 -11.80 -6.08 0.28
C GLU A 130 -11.36 -5.56 -1.08
N LYS A 131 -12.18 -4.72 -1.70
CA LYS A 131 -11.88 -4.08 -2.97
C LYS A 131 -11.44 -2.64 -2.75
N MET A 132 -10.34 -2.26 -3.40
CA MET A 132 -9.91 -0.87 -3.49
C MET A 132 -9.91 -0.44 -4.96
N PHE A 133 -10.64 0.61 -5.26
CA PHE A 133 -10.73 1.14 -6.62
C PHE A 133 -9.80 2.34 -6.81
N PHE A 134 -9.11 2.35 -7.92
CA PHE A 134 -8.28 3.46 -8.37
C PHE A 134 -8.96 4.20 -9.52
N PHE A 135 -9.36 5.44 -9.27
CA PHE A 135 -10.01 6.32 -10.24
C PHE A 135 -9.16 7.55 -10.55
N THR A 136 -9.33 8.11 -11.75
CA THR A 136 -8.73 9.38 -12.17
C THR A 136 -9.76 10.24 -12.92
N LYS A 137 -9.55 11.57 -12.90
CA LYS A 137 -10.37 12.52 -13.70
C LYS A 137 -10.04 12.47 -15.18
N LYS A 138 -8.75 12.37 -15.50
CA LYS A 138 -8.21 12.49 -16.86
C LYS A 138 -7.38 11.27 -17.23
N LYS A 139 -7.18 11.06 -18.51
CA LYS A 139 -6.27 10.00 -19.02
C LYS A 139 -4.81 10.24 -18.63
N LYS A 140 -4.41 11.51 -18.53
CA LYS A 140 -3.06 11.92 -18.05
C LYS A 140 -3.17 12.31 -16.58
N TYR A 141 -2.42 11.61 -15.74
CA TYR A 141 -2.41 11.80 -14.29
C TYR A 141 -1.00 11.51 -13.72
N LEU A 142 -0.75 11.97 -12.50
CA LEU A 142 0.50 11.67 -11.81
C LEU A 142 0.50 10.21 -11.34
N PHE A 143 1.53 9.47 -11.71
CA PHE A 143 1.71 8.09 -11.26
C PHE A 143 3.18 7.71 -11.21
N HIS A 144 3.71 7.49 -10.03
CA HIS A 144 5.03 6.91 -9.79
C HIS A 144 4.88 5.40 -9.73
N THR A 145 5.47 4.70 -10.69
CA THR A 145 5.37 3.23 -10.77
C THR A 145 5.87 2.59 -9.49
N GLN A 146 5.01 1.79 -8.87
CA GLN A 146 5.35 1.02 -7.68
C GLN A 146 5.87 -0.35 -8.09
N TYR A 147 6.89 -0.82 -7.38
CA TYR A 147 7.54 -2.09 -7.67
C TYR A 147 7.41 -3.04 -6.49
N GLU A 148 7.36 -4.33 -6.78
CA GLU A 148 7.43 -5.39 -5.79
C GLU A 148 8.58 -6.34 -6.14
N PRO A 149 9.18 -7.00 -5.14
CA PRO A 149 10.29 -7.91 -5.39
C PRO A 149 9.90 -9.01 -6.37
N LEU A 150 10.87 -9.51 -7.11
CA LEU A 150 10.69 -10.70 -7.92
C LEU A 150 10.48 -11.91 -7.00
N LYS A 151 9.43 -12.69 -7.24
CA LYS A 151 9.13 -13.90 -6.45
C LYS A 151 10.15 -15.03 -6.64
N SER A 152 10.88 -15.02 -7.76
CA SER A 152 11.98 -15.95 -8.01
C SER A 152 13.27 -15.38 -7.47
N ALA A 153 14.01 -16.19 -6.72
CA ALA A 153 15.37 -15.85 -6.33
C ALA A 153 16.16 -15.41 -7.58
N PRO A 154 17.02 -14.38 -7.46
CA PRO A 154 17.94 -14.06 -8.53
C PRO A 154 18.69 -15.35 -8.91
N PRO A 155 18.99 -15.56 -10.20
CA PRO A 155 19.67 -16.77 -10.63
C PRO A 155 20.94 -16.94 -9.79
N LYS A 156 21.11 -18.13 -9.16
CA LYS A 156 22.33 -18.45 -8.46
C LYS A 156 23.51 -18.17 -9.39
N THR A 157 24.59 -17.63 -8.83
CA THR A 157 25.85 -17.35 -9.50
C THR A 157 26.57 -18.65 -9.88
N GLU A 158 25.96 -19.47 -10.69
CA GLU A 158 26.68 -20.59 -11.31
C GLU A 158 27.34 -20.07 -12.58
N LYS A 159 28.65 -20.19 -12.65
CA LYS A 159 29.37 -19.97 -13.90
C LYS A 159 28.76 -20.91 -14.95
N VAL A 160 28.09 -20.34 -15.95
CA VAL A 160 27.57 -21.13 -17.07
C VAL A 160 28.77 -21.78 -17.74
N SER A 161 28.85 -23.11 -17.71
CA SER A 161 29.91 -23.81 -18.42
C SER A 161 29.81 -23.47 -19.92
N LYS A 162 30.94 -23.39 -20.61
CA LYS A 162 30.98 -23.18 -22.09
C LYS A 162 30.04 -24.12 -22.84
N LYS A 163 29.83 -25.35 -22.34
CA LYS A 163 28.90 -26.34 -22.90
C LYS A 163 27.43 -25.92 -22.78
N THR A 164 27.03 -25.26 -21.71
CA THR A 164 25.65 -24.78 -21.51
C THR A 164 25.40 -23.52 -22.32
N ALA A 165 26.39 -22.65 -22.45
CA ALA A 165 26.32 -21.47 -23.32
C ALA A 165 26.12 -21.85 -24.79
N GLY A 166 26.81 -22.88 -25.28
CA GLY A 166 26.67 -23.39 -26.65
C GLY A 166 25.27 -23.95 -26.98
N LYS A 167 24.61 -24.55 -25.99
CA LYS A 167 23.26 -25.11 -26.17
C LYS A 167 22.15 -24.05 -26.28
N TYR A 168 22.39 -22.86 -25.77
CA TYR A 168 21.46 -21.71 -25.86
C TYR A 168 21.84 -20.74 -26.98
N ALA A 169 23.04 -20.84 -27.52
CA ALA A 169 23.52 -19.98 -28.61
C ALA A 169 22.92 -20.34 -29.99
N SER A 170 22.28 -21.50 -30.11
CA SER A 170 21.72 -21.98 -31.38
C SER A 170 20.26 -21.59 -31.62
N THR A 171 19.60 -20.97 -30.68
CA THR A 171 18.28 -20.41 -30.85
C THR A 171 18.38 -18.89 -30.90
N GLU A 172 18.07 -18.33 -32.05
CA GLU A 172 17.89 -16.88 -32.26
C GLU A 172 16.73 -16.29 -31.42
N GLN A 173 16.38 -16.92 -30.33
CA GLN A 173 15.41 -16.36 -29.40
C GLN A 173 16.09 -15.22 -28.65
N GLU A 174 15.84 -14.03 -29.16
CA GLU A 174 16.02 -12.81 -28.41
C GLU A 174 15.52 -13.03 -27.00
N ALA A 175 16.28 -12.55 -26.08
CA ALA A 175 16.01 -12.59 -24.67
C ALA A 175 14.55 -12.32 -24.37
N SER A 176 13.80 -13.38 -24.11
CA SER A 176 12.43 -13.20 -23.64
C SER A 176 12.45 -12.71 -22.21
N VAL A 177 11.87 -11.55 -21.97
CA VAL A 177 11.64 -11.04 -20.63
C VAL A 177 10.51 -11.86 -20.01
N ARG A 178 10.86 -12.95 -19.36
CA ARG A 178 9.94 -13.65 -18.47
C ARG A 178 10.33 -13.33 -17.03
N GLN A 179 9.41 -12.77 -16.27
CA GLN A 179 9.59 -12.44 -14.86
C GLN A 179 10.70 -11.42 -14.57
N GLY A 180 10.92 -10.45 -15.46
CA GLY A 180 11.93 -9.41 -15.28
C GLY A 180 13.37 -9.89 -15.50
N MET A 181 13.59 -11.04 -16.16
CA MET A 181 14.91 -11.54 -16.53
C MET A 181 15.01 -11.70 -18.05
N THR A 182 16.08 -11.17 -18.60
CA THR A 182 16.43 -11.33 -20.01
C THR A 182 17.68 -12.20 -20.14
N LYS A 183 17.64 -13.22 -21.02
CA LYS A 183 18.84 -13.98 -21.42
C LYS A 183 19.26 -13.56 -22.81
N ARG A 184 20.46 -13.03 -22.96
CA ARG A 184 21.12 -12.85 -24.24
C ARG A 184 22.19 -13.91 -24.42
N ARG A 185 22.23 -14.53 -25.61
CA ARG A 185 23.34 -15.35 -26.15
C ARG A 185 24.42 -15.74 -25.14
N GLY A 186 24.09 -16.62 -24.21
CA GLY A 186 25.07 -17.23 -23.33
C GLY A 186 25.57 -16.37 -22.15
N GLU A 187 25.15 -15.11 -22.02
CA GLU A 187 25.46 -14.27 -20.86
C GLU A 187 24.43 -14.43 -19.77
N LYS A 188 24.91 -14.68 -18.58
CA LYS A 188 24.09 -14.79 -17.38
C LYS A 188 24.03 -13.43 -16.71
N ILE A 189 22.83 -12.89 -16.59
CA ILE A 189 22.61 -11.67 -15.86
C ILE A 189 22.62 -12.00 -14.37
N ILE A 190 23.51 -11.37 -13.64
CA ILE A 190 23.67 -11.53 -12.20
C ILE A 190 23.11 -10.27 -11.53
N LEU A 191 22.14 -10.46 -10.66
CA LEU A 191 21.66 -9.41 -9.80
C LEU A 191 22.57 -9.34 -8.57
N VAL A 192 23.30 -8.23 -8.42
CA VAL A 192 24.23 -8.01 -7.33
C VAL A 192 23.74 -6.84 -6.48
N ARG A 193 23.72 -7.02 -5.18
CA ARG A 193 23.51 -5.94 -4.22
C ARG A 193 24.87 -5.34 -3.88
N LYS A 194 25.21 -4.18 -4.44
CA LYS A 194 26.52 -3.54 -4.26
C LYS A 194 26.61 -2.63 -3.03
N ASN A 195 25.46 -2.09 -2.62
CA ASN A 195 25.40 -1.04 -1.60
C ASN A 195 24.83 -1.56 -0.27
N LEU A 196 25.01 -2.86 0.05
CA LEU A 196 24.57 -3.38 1.34
C LEU A 196 25.20 -2.61 2.50
N PRO A 197 24.46 -2.37 3.59
CA PRO A 197 25.03 -1.83 4.81
C PRO A 197 26.17 -2.73 5.31
N SER A 198 27.10 -2.23 6.10
CA SER A 198 28.08 -3.11 6.73
C SER A 198 27.37 -4.13 7.62
N GLN A 199 28.01 -5.27 7.86
CA GLN A 199 27.45 -6.29 8.76
C GLN A 199 27.11 -5.69 10.13
N GLU A 200 28.01 -4.88 10.68
CA GLU A 200 27.83 -4.26 11.99
C GLU A 200 26.64 -3.29 12.01
N GLU A 201 26.55 -2.40 11.01
CA GLU A 201 25.42 -1.48 10.82
C GLU A 201 24.10 -2.24 10.74
N PHE A 202 24.04 -3.27 9.91
CA PHE A 202 22.83 -4.06 9.71
C PHE A 202 22.41 -4.84 10.96
N VAL A 203 23.34 -5.49 11.66
CA VAL A 203 23.06 -6.25 12.88
C VAL A 203 22.61 -5.32 14.02
N ASN A 204 23.26 -4.17 14.16
CA ASN A 204 22.87 -3.19 15.18
C ASN A 204 21.48 -2.63 14.88
N PHE A 205 21.20 -2.28 13.64
CA PHE A 205 19.88 -1.87 13.20
C PHE A 205 18.82 -2.94 13.51
N LEU A 206 18.99 -4.19 13.10
CA LEU A 206 18.04 -5.26 13.40
C LEU A 206 17.76 -5.40 14.90
N ARG A 207 18.81 -5.39 15.70
CA ARG A 207 18.70 -5.55 17.17
C ARG A 207 18.04 -4.35 17.86
N SER A 208 18.14 -3.18 17.28
CA SER A 208 17.44 -1.98 17.79
C SER A 208 15.95 -2.00 17.53
N LYS A 209 15.51 -2.70 16.46
CA LYS A 209 14.11 -2.68 16.01
C LYS A 209 13.32 -3.94 16.41
N THR A 210 14.00 -5.09 16.53
CA THR A 210 13.31 -6.37 16.72
C THR A 210 14.19 -7.42 17.35
N THR A 211 13.59 -8.57 17.69
CA THR A 211 14.28 -9.76 18.15
C THR A 211 14.13 -10.90 17.14
N LEU A 212 15.00 -11.88 17.22
CA LEU A 212 14.92 -13.09 16.41
C LEU A 212 13.55 -13.78 16.56
N ASP A 213 13.09 -13.92 17.81
CA ASP A 213 11.82 -14.58 18.10
C ASP A 213 10.64 -13.80 17.49
N ALA A 214 10.64 -12.48 17.62
CA ALA A 214 9.59 -11.64 17.02
C ALA A 214 9.53 -11.79 15.49
N ILE A 215 10.67 -11.93 14.80
CA ILE A 215 10.67 -12.20 13.35
C ILE A 215 10.08 -13.58 13.05
N VAL A 216 10.50 -14.61 13.78
CA VAL A 216 10.03 -15.99 13.54
C VAL A 216 8.54 -16.13 13.82
N GLU A 217 8.04 -15.52 14.89
CA GLU A 217 6.63 -15.55 15.27
C GLU A 217 5.71 -14.80 14.28
N ASN A 218 6.24 -13.74 13.68
CA ASN A 218 5.45 -12.87 12.78
C ASN A 218 5.73 -13.08 11.29
N SER A 219 6.53 -14.08 10.94
CA SER A 219 6.82 -14.42 9.54
C SER A 219 6.79 -15.95 9.34
N ALA A 220 6.70 -16.39 8.09
CA ALA A 220 6.80 -17.81 7.74
C ALA A 220 8.27 -18.29 7.59
N LEU A 221 9.23 -17.54 8.13
CA LEU A 221 10.64 -17.82 7.97
C LEU A 221 11.14 -18.84 9.02
N LYS A 222 12.02 -19.72 8.59
CA LYS A 222 12.64 -20.71 9.49
C LYS A 222 13.62 -20.03 10.44
N ARG A 223 13.57 -20.39 11.74
CA ARG A 223 14.48 -19.89 12.77
C ARG A 223 15.94 -19.96 12.37
N SER A 224 16.39 -21.12 11.85
CA SER A 224 17.78 -21.32 11.42
C SER A 224 18.24 -20.33 10.34
N LYS A 225 17.32 -19.82 9.52
CA LYS A 225 17.62 -18.80 8.50
C LYS A 225 17.76 -17.42 9.11
N VAL A 226 16.86 -17.08 10.02
CA VAL A 226 16.84 -15.76 10.69
C VAL A 226 18.03 -15.59 11.62
N GLU A 227 18.49 -16.67 12.27
CA GLU A 227 19.67 -16.67 13.14
C GLU A 227 20.91 -16.09 12.45
N HIS A 228 21.12 -16.40 11.18
CA HIS A 228 22.26 -15.90 10.42
C HIS A 228 22.29 -14.38 10.28
N TRP A 229 21.13 -13.70 10.33
CA TRP A 229 21.03 -12.25 10.20
C TRP A 229 21.45 -11.49 11.46
N PHE A 230 21.42 -12.16 12.63
CA PHE A 230 21.78 -11.59 13.94
C PHE A 230 23.22 -11.91 14.35
N ARG A 231 23.98 -12.67 13.55
CA ARG A 231 25.33 -13.09 13.90
C ARG A 231 26.32 -11.95 13.70
N ARG A 232 27.32 -11.89 14.61
CA ARG A 232 28.43 -10.94 14.52
C ARG A 232 29.71 -11.56 13.96
N ASP A 233 29.78 -12.90 13.87
CA ASP A 233 30.90 -13.63 13.27
C ASP A 233 30.75 -13.63 11.74
N GLN A 234 31.83 -13.32 11.03
CA GLN A 234 31.81 -13.26 9.56
C GLN A 234 31.51 -14.62 8.91
N SER A 235 31.90 -15.72 9.52
CA SER A 235 31.76 -17.07 8.97
C SER A 235 30.29 -17.56 8.95
N GLY A 236 29.44 -17.02 9.81
CA GLY A 236 28.05 -17.46 9.95
C GLY A 236 27.04 -16.40 9.62
N PHE A 237 27.46 -15.18 9.33
CA PHE A 237 26.56 -14.09 8.96
C PHE A 237 26.06 -14.21 7.52
N ALA A 238 24.79 -13.87 7.29
CA ALA A 238 24.22 -13.70 5.96
C ALA A 238 23.17 -12.58 6.00
N TYR A 239 23.09 -11.79 4.95
CA TYR A 239 21.98 -10.88 4.79
C TYR A 239 20.71 -11.62 4.38
N PRO A 240 19.52 -11.17 4.79
CA PRO A 240 18.28 -11.67 4.21
C PRO A 240 18.29 -11.48 2.70
N SER A 241 17.66 -12.40 1.97
CA SER A 241 17.36 -12.15 0.57
C SER A 241 16.41 -10.95 0.44
N VAL A 242 16.30 -10.36 -0.75
CA VAL A 242 15.33 -9.28 -1.00
C VAL A 242 13.89 -9.73 -0.68
N GLU A 243 13.58 -11.00 -0.96
CA GLU A 243 12.28 -11.59 -0.64
C GLU A 243 12.05 -11.70 0.87
N ASP A 244 13.04 -12.22 1.60
CA ASP A 244 12.96 -12.32 3.06
C ASP A 244 12.91 -10.96 3.73
N TRP A 245 13.71 -10.00 3.25
CA TRP A 245 13.67 -8.63 3.73
C TRP A 245 12.28 -8.00 3.57
N ASN A 246 11.69 -8.13 2.39
CA ASN A 246 10.35 -7.62 2.15
C ASN A 246 9.26 -8.34 2.95
N ALA A 247 9.51 -9.58 3.36
CA ALA A 247 8.59 -10.31 4.23
C ALA A 247 8.59 -9.79 5.68
N ILE A 248 9.70 -9.18 6.13
CA ILE A 248 9.87 -8.75 7.52
C ILE A 248 9.94 -7.23 7.71
N LYS A 249 10.29 -6.46 6.70
CA LYS A 249 10.54 -5.01 6.84
C LYS A 249 9.40 -4.22 7.47
N TRP A 250 8.16 -4.67 7.32
CA TRP A 250 7.01 -4.08 7.97
C TRP A 250 7.05 -4.17 9.51
N LEU A 251 7.79 -5.14 10.08
CA LEU A 251 8.03 -5.25 11.53
C LEU A 251 9.06 -4.22 12.01
N LEU A 252 9.88 -3.70 11.10
CA LEU A 252 11.02 -2.84 11.39
C LEU A 252 10.76 -1.39 11.02
N ASP A 253 9.73 -1.14 10.20
CA ASP A 253 9.41 0.17 9.65
C ASP A 253 8.82 1.08 10.74
N ASP A 254 9.67 1.96 11.26
CA ASP A 254 9.34 3.03 12.20
C ASP A 254 9.34 4.40 11.53
N TRP A 255 9.40 4.44 10.21
CA TRP A 255 9.42 5.66 9.39
C TRP A 255 10.67 6.54 9.55
N SER A 256 11.68 6.08 10.30
CA SER A 256 12.94 6.80 10.45
C SER A 256 13.75 6.86 9.16
N GLU A 257 14.63 7.86 9.03
CA GLU A 257 15.57 7.95 7.91
C GLU A 257 16.54 6.76 7.93
N GLU A 258 16.94 6.28 9.12
CA GLU A 258 17.75 5.08 9.28
C GLU A 258 17.09 3.87 8.63
N PHE A 259 15.80 3.63 8.93
CA PHE A 259 15.05 2.54 8.29
C PHE A 259 15.01 2.70 6.77
N LYS A 260 14.70 3.89 6.28
CA LYS A 260 14.61 4.17 4.83
C LYS A 260 15.93 3.92 4.11
N GLU A 261 17.04 4.32 4.72
CA GLU A 261 18.37 4.09 4.16
C GLU A 261 18.71 2.61 4.12
N ILE A 262 18.47 1.88 5.20
CA ILE A 262 18.68 0.44 5.25
C ILE A 262 17.75 -0.28 4.26
N ASP A 263 16.46 0.05 4.21
CA ASP A 263 15.53 -0.54 3.25
C ASP A 263 15.99 -0.32 1.81
N ARG A 264 16.42 0.90 1.47
CA ARG A 264 16.98 1.22 0.15
C ARG A 264 18.18 0.35 -0.17
N LYS A 265 19.14 0.23 0.75
CA LYS A 265 20.35 -0.59 0.58
C LYS A 265 20.02 -2.08 0.45
N MET A 266 19.04 -2.56 1.20
CA MET A 266 18.65 -3.98 1.19
C MET A 266 17.93 -4.41 -0.09
N ILE A 267 17.23 -3.50 -0.76
CA ILE A 267 16.49 -3.77 -2.00
C ILE A 267 17.21 -3.26 -3.26
N ASP A 268 18.32 -2.52 -3.13
CA ASP A 268 19.10 -1.99 -4.24
C ASP A 268 19.87 -3.13 -4.93
N VAL A 269 19.32 -3.55 -6.06
CA VAL A 269 19.86 -4.65 -6.87
C VAL A 269 20.38 -4.09 -8.18
N THR A 270 21.70 -4.20 -8.40
CA THR A 270 22.36 -3.79 -9.63
C THR A 270 22.58 -4.97 -10.57
N LEU A 271 22.46 -4.74 -11.87
CA LEU A 271 22.81 -5.72 -12.88
C LEU A 271 24.28 -5.56 -13.26
N GLU A 272 25.02 -6.66 -13.29
CA GLU A 272 26.44 -6.64 -13.74
C GLU A 272 26.60 -6.76 -15.25
N THR A 273 25.55 -6.83 -16.03
CA THR A 273 25.64 -6.82 -17.50
C THR A 273 24.48 -6.08 -18.13
N ASP A 274 24.85 -5.21 -19.04
CA ASP A 274 24.07 -4.52 -20.07
C ASP A 274 22.95 -3.55 -19.70
N ASP A 275 22.99 -2.42 -20.41
CA ASP A 275 22.12 -1.24 -20.34
C ASP A 275 20.62 -1.48 -20.58
N ILE A 276 20.23 -2.66 -21.03
CA ILE A 276 18.84 -2.96 -21.40
C ILE A 276 17.91 -3.16 -20.20
N LEU A 277 18.48 -3.41 -19.04
CA LEU A 277 17.71 -3.78 -17.84
C LEU A 277 17.78 -2.79 -16.70
N LYS A 278 17.99 -1.52 -17.01
CA LYS A 278 18.05 -0.42 -16.02
C LYS A 278 16.88 -0.37 -15.02
N ASN A 279 15.80 -1.08 -15.29
CA ASN A 279 14.62 -1.13 -14.43
C ASN A 279 14.41 -2.46 -13.67
N VAL A 280 15.20 -3.50 -13.93
CA VAL A 280 15.03 -4.80 -13.24
C VAL A 280 15.45 -4.73 -11.77
N HIS A 281 16.36 -3.83 -11.43
CA HIS A 281 16.76 -3.57 -10.03
C HIS A 281 15.59 -3.11 -9.14
N LYS A 282 14.55 -2.53 -9.74
CA LYS A 282 13.34 -2.11 -9.01
C LYS A 282 12.36 -3.26 -8.74
N GLY A 283 12.61 -4.46 -9.30
CA GLY A 283 11.68 -5.57 -9.22
C GLY A 283 10.66 -5.56 -10.37
N ARG A 284 9.52 -6.21 -10.17
CA ARG A 284 8.40 -6.15 -11.11
C ARG A 284 7.40 -5.06 -10.69
N ILE A 285 6.67 -4.54 -11.65
CA ILE A 285 5.55 -3.61 -11.36
C ILE A 285 4.58 -4.30 -10.40
N LYS A 286 4.21 -3.58 -9.34
CA LYS A 286 3.30 -4.08 -8.33
C LYS A 286 1.97 -4.48 -8.94
N ARG A 287 1.49 -5.67 -8.60
CA ARG A 287 0.23 -6.23 -9.12
C ARG A 287 -0.95 -5.75 -8.31
N ALA A 288 -2.17 -6.01 -8.82
CA ALA A 288 -3.42 -5.55 -8.24
C ALA A 288 -3.96 -6.43 -7.09
N VAL A 289 -3.22 -7.45 -6.64
CA VAL A 289 -3.55 -8.20 -5.42
C VAL A 289 -2.52 -7.88 -4.37
N TRP A 290 -2.95 -7.21 -3.29
CA TRP A 290 -2.11 -6.76 -2.19
C TRP A 290 -2.39 -7.57 -0.95
N SER A 291 -1.44 -8.40 -0.52
CA SER A 291 -1.54 -9.14 0.73
C SER A 291 -0.99 -8.28 1.87
N ILE A 292 -1.90 -7.70 2.64
CA ILE A 292 -1.58 -6.78 3.74
C ILE A 292 -2.39 -7.21 4.95
N ASN A 293 -1.70 -7.51 6.06
CA ASN A 293 -2.34 -7.91 7.30
C ASN A 293 -3.16 -6.76 7.91
N THR A 294 -4.32 -7.09 8.45
CA THR A 294 -5.02 -6.17 9.34
C THR A 294 -4.21 -6.03 10.64
N LYS A 295 -4.13 -4.80 11.15
CA LYS A 295 -3.51 -4.55 12.46
C LYS A 295 -4.63 -4.33 13.49
N PRO A 296 -4.63 -5.03 14.62
CA PRO A 296 -5.57 -4.73 15.70
C PRO A 296 -5.31 -3.31 16.20
N PHE A 297 -6.33 -2.49 16.20
CA PHE A 297 -6.26 -1.15 16.77
C PHE A 297 -6.51 -1.26 18.27
N LYS A 298 -5.58 -0.77 19.10
CA LYS A 298 -5.77 -0.67 20.56
C LYS A 298 -6.67 0.53 20.86
N GLY A 299 -7.99 0.35 20.84
CA GLY A 299 -8.95 1.42 21.13
C GLY A 299 -10.36 1.04 20.67
N TYR A 300 -11.35 1.90 20.92
CA TYR A 300 -12.77 1.68 20.59
C TYR A 300 -13.11 1.69 19.09
N HIS A 301 -12.11 1.63 18.19
CA HIS A 301 -12.28 1.76 16.74
C HIS A 301 -12.01 0.47 15.99
N TYR A 302 -13.05 -0.15 15.50
CA TYR A 302 -13.04 -1.47 14.89
C TYR A 302 -12.73 -1.51 13.38
N ALA A 303 -12.44 -0.37 12.72
CA ALA A 303 -12.41 -0.32 11.26
C ALA A 303 -11.28 0.50 10.61
N ALA A 304 -10.16 0.71 11.28
CA ALA A 304 -9.04 1.39 10.63
C ALA A 304 -8.32 0.43 9.68
N TYR A 305 -8.21 0.81 8.41
CA TYR A 305 -7.34 0.09 7.48
C TYR A 305 -5.86 0.29 7.84
N PRO A 306 -4.98 -0.67 7.47
CA PRO A 306 -3.57 -0.59 7.81
C PRO A 306 -2.86 0.54 7.04
N GLU A 307 -1.87 1.16 7.67
CA GLU A 307 -1.08 2.26 7.07
C GLU A 307 -0.47 1.87 5.71
N GLU A 308 -0.03 0.62 5.54
CA GLU A 308 0.54 0.15 4.28
C GLU A 308 -0.45 0.22 3.10
N LEU A 309 -1.74 0.02 3.35
CA LEU A 309 -2.78 0.12 2.33
C LEU A 309 -2.87 1.55 1.76
N VAL A 310 -2.67 2.55 2.61
CA VAL A 310 -2.72 3.98 2.26
C VAL A 310 -1.38 4.47 1.71
N ARG A 311 -0.28 3.94 2.25
CA ARG A 311 1.07 4.32 1.86
C ARG A 311 1.33 4.13 0.36
N ILE A 312 0.87 3.00 -0.20
CA ILE A 312 1.05 2.69 -1.61
C ILE A 312 0.41 3.74 -2.53
N PRO A 313 -0.88 4.10 -2.39
CA PRO A 313 -1.50 5.16 -3.17
C PRO A 313 -0.84 6.53 -3.01
N ILE A 314 -0.47 6.92 -1.77
CA ILE A 314 0.20 8.20 -1.53
C ILE A 314 1.51 8.27 -2.32
N LEU A 315 2.37 7.26 -2.21
CA LEU A 315 3.64 7.21 -2.94
C LEU A 315 3.45 7.13 -4.46
N ALA A 316 2.38 6.47 -4.91
CA ALA A 316 2.09 6.34 -6.34
C ALA A 316 1.57 7.65 -6.96
N CYS A 317 0.77 8.41 -6.22
CA CYS A 317 -0.03 9.47 -6.82
C CYS A 317 0.22 10.88 -6.25
N THR A 318 1.24 11.04 -5.39
CA THR A 318 1.65 12.36 -4.89
C THR A 318 3.17 12.50 -4.83
N SER A 319 3.65 13.72 -5.02
CA SER A 319 5.01 14.11 -4.64
C SER A 319 5.04 14.64 -3.20
N GLU A 320 6.23 14.81 -2.61
CA GLU A 320 6.38 15.51 -1.34
C GLU A 320 5.76 16.91 -1.42
N GLY A 321 5.11 17.35 -0.35
CA GLY A 321 4.33 18.59 -0.33
C GLY A 321 2.98 18.53 -1.06
N GLY A 322 2.61 17.40 -1.70
CA GLY A 322 1.29 17.21 -2.29
C GLY A 322 0.19 17.06 -1.23
N VAL A 323 -1.06 17.30 -1.61
CA VAL A 323 -2.22 17.33 -0.70
C VAL A 323 -3.03 16.05 -0.80
N VAL A 324 -3.21 15.38 0.33
CA VAL A 324 -4.01 14.16 0.49
C VAL A 324 -5.33 14.49 1.19
N LEU A 325 -6.44 14.09 0.61
CA LEU A 325 -7.79 14.25 1.16
C LEU A 325 -8.35 12.90 1.65
N ASP A 326 -8.98 12.92 2.80
CA ASP A 326 -9.82 11.82 3.28
C ASP A 326 -11.14 12.37 3.86
N PRO A 327 -12.26 12.31 3.10
CA PRO A 327 -13.56 12.81 3.56
C PRO A 327 -14.23 11.94 4.62
N PHE A 328 -13.68 10.74 4.91
CA PHE A 328 -14.15 9.82 5.95
C PHE A 328 -12.97 9.37 6.81
N SER A 329 -12.33 10.34 7.45
CA SER A 329 -11.01 10.21 8.04
C SER A 329 -10.92 9.21 9.19
N GLY A 330 -12.02 8.97 9.90
CA GLY A 330 -12.05 8.08 11.04
C GLY A 330 -10.94 8.41 12.05
N SER A 331 -10.17 7.39 12.42
CA SER A 331 -9.01 7.54 13.30
C SER A 331 -7.81 8.27 12.68
N GLY A 332 -7.92 8.82 11.48
CA GLY A 332 -6.90 9.63 10.81
C GLY A 332 -5.75 8.86 10.18
N THR A 333 -5.91 7.59 9.82
CA THR A 333 -4.81 6.79 9.27
C THR A 333 -4.22 7.39 8.00
N THR A 334 -5.05 7.91 7.08
CA THR A 334 -4.61 8.60 5.86
C THR A 334 -3.75 9.81 6.19
N ALA A 335 -4.20 10.66 7.12
CA ALA A 335 -3.49 11.86 7.54
C ALA A 335 -2.15 11.53 8.22
N VAL A 336 -2.14 10.50 9.09
CA VAL A 336 -0.92 9.97 9.73
C VAL A 336 0.12 9.56 8.69
N VAL A 337 -0.29 8.79 7.69
CA VAL A 337 0.64 8.34 6.64
C VAL A 337 1.07 9.51 5.75
N ALA A 338 0.17 10.43 5.40
CA ALA A 338 0.51 11.61 4.63
C ALA A 338 1.58 12.45 5.36
N LYS A 339 1.38 12.72 6.66
CA LYS A 339 2.34 13.46 7.50
C LYS A 339 3.70 12.75 7.55
N LYS A 340 3.75 11.44 7.83
CA LYS A 340 4.98 10.64 7.84
C LYS A 340 5.74 10.68 6.52
N LEU A 341 5.02 10.84 5.41
CA LEU A 341 5.59 10.91 4.07
C LEU A 341 5.86 12.36 3.59
N LYS A 342 5.81 13.36 4.45
CA LYS A 342 6.00 14.78 4.13
C LYS A 342 4.99 15.29 3.09
N ARG A 343 3.73 14.82 3.17
CA ARG A 343 2.58 15.31 2.39
C ARG A 343 1.67 16.10 3.30
N HIS A 344 1.00 17.10 2.73
CA HIS A 344 -0.10 17.79 3.41
C HIS A 344 -1.34 16.90 3.44
N TYR A 345 -2.20 17.13 4.42
CA TYR A 345 -3.44 16.36 4.55
C TYR A 345 -4.62 17.27 4.91
N ILE A 346 -5.81 16.82 4.48
CA ILE A 346 -7.11 17.34 4.86
C ILE A 346 -7.97 16.13 5.20
N GLY A 347 -8.42 16.04 6.45
CA GLY A 347 -9.32 14.99 6.92
C GLY A 347 -10.65 15.56 7.37
N MET A 348 -11.72 14.81 7.18
CA MET A 348 -13.06 15.17 7.63
C MET A 348 -13.71 13.96 8.28
N ASP A 349 -14.43 14.16 9.35
CA ASP A 349 -15.26 13.14 9.98
C ASP A 349 -16.43 13.75 10.71
N LEU A 350 -17.57 13.08 10.67
CA LEU A 350 -18.78 13.54 11.34
C LEU A 350 -18.70 13.35 12.85
N ASN A 351 -17.97 12.32 13.30
CA ASN A 351 -17.85 11.94 14.71
C ASN A 351 -16.68 12.67 15.40
N GLU A 352 -17.00 13.46 16.44
CA GLU A 352 -16.05 14.26 17.19
C GLU A 352 -14.95 13.41 17.89
N ASP A 353 -15.32 12.25 18.40
CA ASP A 353 -14.36 11.36 19.08
C ASP A 353 -13.29 10.86 18.11
N TYR A 354 -13.68 10.59 16.86
CA TYR A 354 -12.76 10.20 15.80
C TYR A 354 -11.82 11.32 15.43
N VAL A 355 -12.34 12.53 15.29
CA VAL A 355 -11.53 13.72 15.02
C VAL A 355 -10.51 13.96 16.15
N ASN A 356 -10.95 13.86 17.39
CA ASN A 356 -10.08 14.05 18.56
C ASN A 356 -8.99 12.96 18.63
N LEU A 357 -9.34 11.70 18.36
CA LEU A 357 -8.39 10.61 18.28
C LEU A 357 -7.36 10.83 17.17
N ALA A 358 -7.81 11.20 15.98
CA ALA A 358 -6.94 11.46 14.84
C ALA A 358 -5.97 12.62 15.13
N ARG A 359 -6.44 13.71 15.73
CA ARG A 359 -5.59 14.84 16.14
C ARG A 359 -4.53 14.41 17.15
N ARG A 360 -4.88 13.56 18.14
CA ARG A 360 -3.93 13.03 19.11
C ARG A 360 -2.86 12.19 18.41
N ARG A 361 -3.24 11.25 17.55
CA ARG A 361 -2.28 10.44 16.79
C ARG A 361 -1.33 11.29 15.94
N LEU A 362 -1.85 12.36 15.36
CA LEU A 362 -1.04 13.29 14.57
C LEU A 362 -0.07 14.12 15.42
N SER A 363 -0.43 14.47 16.67
CA SER A 363 0.47 15.19 17.57
C SER A 363 1.64 14.33 18.06
N GLU A 364 1.51 13.01 18.06
CA GLU A 364 2.55 12.05 18.44
C GLU A 364 3.60 11.83 17.36
N ILE A 365 3.37 12.32 16.12
CA ILE A 365 4.31 12.17 15.02
C ILE A 365 5.28 13.34 15.01
N GLU A 366 6.52 13.10 15.40
CA GLU A 366 7.63 14.01 15.17
C GLU A 366 7.98 13.96 13.68
N VAL A 367 7.92 15.09 13.02
CA VAL A 367 8.47 15.27 11.68
C VAL A 367 9.71 16.13 11.84
N ASP A 368 10.86 15.59 11.53
CA ASP A 368 12.09 16.38 11.47
C ASP A 368 11.83 17.56 10.54
N ARG A 369 11.74 18.75 11.13
CA ARG A 369 11.71 20.01 10.39
C ARG A 369 13.16 20.36 10.09
N GLU A 370 13.63 20.00 8.90
CA GLU A 370 14.80 20.64 8.33
C GLU A 370 14.52 22.10 8.02
#